data_abf64cfe7568ec20459f788e7ad7e472
#
_entry.id   abf64cfe7568ec20459f788e7ad7e472
#
_cell.length_a   1.000
_cell.length_b   1.000
_cell.length_c   1.000
_cell.angle_alpha   90.00
_cell.angle_beta   90.00
_cell.angle_gamma   90.00
#
_symmetry.space_group_name_H-M   'P 1'
#
loop_
_entity.id
_entity.type
_entity.pdbx_description
1 polymer ?
#
loop_
_entity_poly.entity_id
_entity_poly.type
_entity_poly.pdbx_seq_one_letter_code
_entity_poly.pdbx_strand_id
1 'polypeptide(L)'
;YKKVLHEVARVYNETMNSIHYMHDKYDYEKAQMAFIDTNPTINLAYGVAGLSIAADSLSAIKYAKVTAHRNADGLTDGFNIEGDFPKFGNDDDNVDTIARELVHFFSTELSNLPVYKNAQPTLSLLTITSNVMYGKKTGATPDGREKGVAFAPGANPMHGRDTHGAIASLSSVAKLDYYDSKDGISNTFSIVPKSL
;
A
#
# COMPACT_ATOMS: atom_id res chain seq x y z
N TYR A 1 -5.78 -7.59 -12.14
CA TYR A 1 -5.10 -6.81 -11.11
C TYR A 1 -3.61 -7.16 -11.00
N LYS A 2 -3.23 -8.43 -10.71
CA LYS A 2 -1.82 -8.86 -10.55
C LYS A 2 -0.93 -8.52 -11.75
N LYS A 3 -1.41 -8.66 -12.99
CA LYS A 3 -0.66 -8.26 -14.19
C LYS A 3 -0.28 -6.77 -14.21
N VAL A 4 -1.22 -5.91 -13.82
CA VAL A 4 -0.96 -4.47 -13.74
C VAL A 4 0.00 -4.16 -12.60
N LEU A 5 -0.15 -4.83 -11.46
CA LEU A 5 0.74 -4.65 -10.31
C LEU A 5 2.18 -5.09 -10.61
N HIS A 6 2.36 -6.16 -11.40
CA HIS A 6 3.67 -6.55 -11.95
C HIS A 6 4.31 -5.43 -12.78
N GLU A 7 3.55 -4.82 -13.71
CA GLU A 7 4.06 -3.70 -14.52
C GLU A 7 4.38 -2.47 -13.66
N VAL A 8 3.57 -2.19 -12.64
CA VAL A 8 3.86 -1.12 -11.68
C VAL A 8 5.17 -1.41 -10.94
N ALA A 9 5.40 -2.64 -10.48
CA ALA A 9 6.65 -3.03 -9.83
C ALA A 9 7.86 -2.82 -10.76
N ARG A 10 7.74 -3.22 -12.03
CA ARG A 10 8.80 -3.05 -13.04
C ARG A 10 9.15 -1.56 -13.25
N VAL A 11 8.16 -0.72 -13.52
CA VAL A 11 8.36 0.72 -13.75
C VAL A 11 8.91 1.40 -12.50
N TYR A 12 8.40 1.03 -11.32
CA TYR A 12 8.88 1.57 -10.05
C TYR A 12 10.35 1.20 -9.81
N ASN A 13 10.70 -0.07 -10.02
CA ASN A 13 12.07 -0.54 -9.87
C ASN A 13 13.04 0.17 -10.86
N GLU A 14 12.68 0.32 -12.13
CA GLU A 14 13.48 1.04 -13.11
C GLU A 14 13.70 2.51 -12.71
N THR A 15 12.66 3.15 -12.17
CA THR A 15 12.74 4.52 -11.67
C THR A 15 13.67 4.62 -10.47
N MET A 16 13.52 3.72 -9.50
CA MET A 16 14.38 3.69 -8.30
C MET A 16 15.84 3.41 -8.65
N ASN A 17 16.11 2.48 -9.56
CA ASN A 17 17.46 2.23 -10.07
C ASN A 17 18.08 3.49 -10.70
N SER A 18 17.29 4.24 -11.47
CA SER A 18 17.74 5.49 -12.09
C SER A 18 18.05 6.57 -11.05
N ILE A 19 17.22 6.70 -10.01
CA ILE A 19 17.43 7.64 -8.91
C ILE A 19 18.72 7.27 -8.15
N HIS A 20 18.91 6.01 -7.80
CA HIS A 20 20.09 5.54 -7.09
C HIS A 20 21.37 5.72 -7.91
N TYR A 21 21.32 5.42 -9.21
CA TYR A 21 22.44 5.70 -10.11
C TYR A 21 22.82 7.19 -10.12
N MET A 22 21.82 8.07 -10.16
CA MET A 22 22.05 9.52 -10.16
C MET A 22 22.65 10.03 -8.84
N HIS A 23 22.26 9.43 -7.71
CA HIS A 23 22.84 9.76 -6.40
C HIS A 23 24.25 9.21 -6.25
N ASP A 24 24.50 7.97 -6.65
CA ASP A 24 25.81 7.31 -6.54
C ASP A 24 26.87 7.97 -7.44
N LYS A 25 26.45 8.62 -8.50
CA LYS A 25 27.32 9.43 -9.36
C LYS A 25 28.15 10.46 -8.59
N TYR A 26 27.68 10.91 -7.44
CA TYR A 26 28.37 11.88 -6.59
C TYR A 26 29.03 11.25 -5.36
N ASP A 27 29.13 9.92 -5.32
CA ASP A 27 29.67 9.14 -4.18
C ASP A 27 29.02 9.48 -2.83
N TYR A 28 27.75 9.79 -2.87
CA TYR A 28 27.01 10.37 -1.74
C TYR A 28 27.01 9.46 -0.52
N GLU A 29 26.69 8.19 -0.72
CA GLU A 29 26.62 7.18 0.36
C GLU A 29 28.00 6.86 0.91
N LYS A 30 29.00 6.71 0.05
CA LYS A 30 30.38 6.46 0.47
C LYS A 30 30.93 7.63 1.27
N ALA A 31 30.63 8.87 0.87
CA ALA A 31 31.09 10.06 1.58
C ALA A 31 30.46 10.13 2.99
N GLN A 32 29.17 9.82 3.13
CA GLN A 32 28.48 9.82 4.41
C GLN A 32 28.96 8.70 5.34
N MET A 33 29.27 7.53 4.79
CA MET A 33 29.65 6.33 5.56
C MET A 33 31.16 6.17 5.74
N ALA A 34 31.98 7.09 5.25
CA ALA A 34 33.44 6.97 5.17
C ALA A 34 34.14 6.63 6.50
N PHE A 35 33.57 7.03 7.64
CA PHE A 35 34.12 6.75 8.99
C PHE A 35 33.31 5.70 9.76
N ILE A 36 32.27 5.14 9.18
CA ILE A 36 31.34 4.24 9.87
C ILE A 36 31.39 2.84 9.24
N ASP A 37 31.27 2.77 7.92
CA ASP A 37 31.22 1.52 7.17
C ASP A 37 31.93 1.69 5.82
N THR A 38 32.93 0.85 5.58
CA THR A 38 33.69 0.85 4.32
C THR A 38 32.98 0.12 3.18
N ASN A 39 31.92 -0.64 3.49
CA ASN A 39 31.14 -1.38 2.50
C ASN A 39 29.64 -1.27 2.81
N PRO A 40 29.06 -0.07 2.68
CA PRO A 40 27.67 0.16 3.06
C PRO A 40 26.70 -0.66 2.22
N THR A 41 25.68 -1.22 2.88
CA THR A 41 24.56 -1.87 2.21
C THR A 41 23.64 -0.81 1.64
N ILE A 42 23.38 -0.86 0.34
CA ILE A 42 22.41 0.02 -0.33
C ILE A 42 21.04 -0.63 -0.24
N ASN A 43 20.07 0.07 0.33
CA ASN A 43 18.66 -0.36 0.34
C ASN A 43 17.88 0.43 -0.69
N LEU A 44 17.09 -0.27 -1.51
CA LEU A 44 16.09 0.32 -2.39
C LEU A 44 14.75 0.30 -1.66
N ALA A 45 14.41 1.42 -1.04
CA ALA A 45 13.21 1.56 -0.23
C ALA A 45 11.99 1.90 -1.11
N TYR A 46 11.06 0.97 -1.22
CA TYR A 46 9.80 1.15 -1.93
C TYR A 46 8.67 1.45 -0.96
N GLY A 47 7.84 2.44 -1.27
CA GLY A 47 6.66 2.77 -0.46
C GLY A 47 5.36 2.40 -1.14
N VAL A 48 4.40 1.88 -0.37
CA VAL A 48 3.04 1.56 -0.83
C VAL A 48 2.01 2.41 -0.10
N ALA A 49 1.05 2.92 -0.85
CA ALA A 49 -0.12 3.62 -0.33
C ALA A 49 -1.40 2.98 -0.83
N GLY A 50 -2.47 3.00 -0.02
CA GLY A 50 -3.80 2.53 -0.42
C GLY A 50 -4.01 1.03 -0.27
N LEU A 51 -3.26 0.36 0.61
CA LEU A 51 -3.41 -1.09 0.85
C LEU A 51 -4.85 -1.45 1.24
N SER A 52 -5.44 -0.77 2.21
CA SER A 52 -6.79 -1.06 2.68
C SER A 52 -7.85 -0.88 1.59
N ILE A 53 -7.68 0.14 0.73
CA ILE A 53 -8.58 0.39 -0.40
C ILE A 53 -8.49 -0.74 -1.43
N ALA A 54 -7.27 -1.20 -1.72
CA ALA A 54 -7.06 -2.30 -2.65
C ALA A 54 -7.63 -3.62 -2.10
N ALA A 55 -7.42 -3.91 -0.82
CA ALA A 55 -7.96 -5.08 -0.15
C ALA A 55 -9.49 -5.05 -0.12
N ASP A 56 -10.07 -3.94 0.29
CA ASP A 56 -11.54 -3.74 0.34
C ASP A 56 -12.16 -3.82 -1.06
N SER A 57 -11.50 -3.24 -2.07
CA SER A 57 -11.97 -3.31 -3.46
C SER A 57 -11.99 -4.74 -4.00
N LEU A 58 -10.95 -5.51 -3.73
CA LEU A 58 -10.90 -6.93 -4.11
C LEU A 58 -11.90 -7.76 -3.31
N SER A 59 -12.10 -7.44 -2.04
CA SER A 59 -13.13 -8.04 -1.19
C SER A 59 -14.53 -7.75 -1.74
N ALA A 60 -14.83 -6.48 -2.08
CA ALA A 60 -16.11 -6.10 -2.68
C ALA A 60 -16.37 -6.87 -3.99
N ILE A 61 -15.38 -6.95 -4.88
CA ILE A 61 -15.50 -7.71 -6.14
C ILE A 61 -15.73 -9.21 -5.89
N LYS A 62 -15.16 -9.76 -4.81
CA LYS A 62 -15.26 -11.20 -4.49
C LYS A 62 -16.58 -11.57 -3.80
N TYR A 63 -17.09 -10.71 -2.93
CA TYR A 63 -18.19 -11.05 -2.01
C TYR A 63 -19.49 -10.28 -2.27
N ALA A 64 -19.44 -9.17 -3.01
CA ALA A 64 -20.61 -8.39 -3.39
C ALA A 64 -20.76 -8.33 -4.93
N LYS A 65 -21.87 -7.79 -5.39
CA LYS A 65 -22.07 -7.50 -6.81
C LYS A 65 -21.65 -6.06 -7.10
N VAL A 66 -20.52 -5.89 -7.74
CA VAL A 66 -19.96 -4.58 -8.09
C VAL A 66 -20.18 -4.30 -9.58
N THR A 67 -20.84 -3.20 -9.90
CA THR A 67 -21.11 -2.76 -11.28
C THR A 67 -20.47 -1.39 -11.49
N ALA A 68 -19.61 -1.27 -12.51
CA ALA A 68 -19.00 -0.01 -12.86
C ALA A 68 -20.02 0.92 -13.54
N HIS A 69 -20.13 2.14 -13.04
CA HIS A 69 -20.82 3.22 -13.72
C HIS A 69 -19.86 3.89 -14.71
N ARG A 70 -20.30 4.10 -15.95
CA ARG A 70 -19.49 4.72 -17.00
C ARG A 70 -20.14 6.01 -17.48
N ASN A 71 -19.32 7.04 -17.63
CA ASN A 71 -19.74 8.32 -18.20
C ASN A 71 -19.93 8.23 -19.72
N ALA A 72 -20.29 9.36 -20.34
CA ALA A 72 -20.53 9.46 -21.79
C ALA A 72 -19.27 9.09 -22.63
N ASP A 73 -18.08 9.27 -22.09
CA ASP A 73 -16.79 8.95 -22.74
C ASP A 73 -16.40 7.47 -22.55
N GLY A 74 -17.24 6.67 -21.88
CA GLY A 74 -16.96 5.27 -21.56
C GLY A 74 -16.00 5.05 -20.40
N LEU A 75 -15.59 6.11 -19.70
CA LEU A 75 -14.70 6.03 -18.55
C LEU A 75 -15.49 5.71 -17.28
N THR A 76 -14.93 4.87 -16.43
CA THR A 76 -15.53 4.57 -15.13
C THR A 76 -15.41 5.76 -14.20
N ASP A 77 -16.52 6.28 -13.73
CA ASP A 77 -16.62 7.42 -12.81
C ASP A 77 -17.21 7.06 -11.44
N GLY A 78 -17.72 5.82 -11.28
CA GLY A 78 -18.28 5.33 -10.04
C GLY A 78 -18.51 3.83 -10.06
N PHE A 79 -18.96 3.31 -8.92
CA PHE A 79 -19.33 1.90 -8.75
C PHE A 79 -20.63 1.79 -7.96
N ASN A 80 -21.50 0.90 -8.41
CA ASN A 80 -22.69 0.49 -7.68
C ASN A 80 -22.40 -0.85 -7.00
N ILE A 81 -22.64 -0.94 -5.69
CA ILE A 81 -22.33 -2.11 -4.88
C ILE A 81 -23.63 -2.63 -4.27
N GLU A 82 -23.99 -3.85 -4.62
CA GLU A 82 -25.17 -4.55 -4.09
C GLU A 82 -24.69 -5.70 -3.18
N GLY A 83 -25.09 -5.68 -1.93
CA GLY A 83 -24.66 -6.63 -0.90
C GLY A 83 -23.56 -6.08 -0.01
N ASP A 84 -23.25 -6.84 1.05
CA ASP A 84 -22.16 -6.51 1.97
C ASP A 84 -20.91 -7.35 1.67
N PHE A 85 -19.75 -6.86 2.14
CA PHE A 85 -18.46 -7.52 1.94
C PHE A 85 -17.56 -7.27 3.15
N PRO A 86 -16.62 -8.19 3.45
CA PRO A 86 -15.61 -7.99 4.48
C PRO A 86 -14.75 -6.75 4.23
N LYS A 87 -14.56 -5.93 5.27
CA LYS A 87 -13.77 -4.70 5.21
C LYS A 87 -12.56 -4.80 6.13
N PHE A 88 -11.41 -4.40 5.63
CA PHE A 88 -10.15 -4.41 6.37
C PHE A 88 -10.24 -3.57 7.64
N GLY A 89 -9.68 -4.08 8.74
CA GLY A 89 -9.74 -3.44 10.05
C GLY A 89 -10.81 -3.98 10.99
N ASN A 90 -11.39 -5.15 10.69
CA ASN A 90 -12.43 -5.79 11.50
C ASN A 90 -12.05 -7.20 11.99
N ASP A 91 -10.77 -7.56 11.91
CA ASP A 91 -10.24 -8.89 12.26
C ASP A 91 -10.92 -10.03 11.47
N ASP A 92 -11.23 -9.76 10.19
CA ASP A 92 -11.85 -10.73 9.29
C ASP A 92 -10.82 -11.30 8.32
N ASP A 93 -10.52 -12.59 8.48
CA ASP A 93 -9.51 -13.29 7.67
C ASP A 93 -9.84 -13.30 6.17
N ASN A 94 -11.10 -13.13 5.77
CA ASN A 94 -11.47 -13.08 4.36
C ASN A 94 -10.85 -11.88 3.63
N VAL A 95 -10.75 -10.72 4.28
CA VAL A 95 -10.15 -9.51 3.70
C VAL A 95 -8.71 -9.32 4.18
N ASP A 96 -8.38 -9.69 5.42
CA ASP A 96 -7.03 -9.57 5.97
C ASP A 96 -6.03 -10.43 5.18
N THR A 97 -6.45 -11.63 4.74
CA THR A 97 -5.66 -12.48 3.84
C THR A 97 -5.42 -11.80 2.49
N ILE A 98 -6.42 -11.10 1.93
CA ILE A 98 -6.26 -10.36 0.68
C ILE A 98 -5.20 -9.26 0.86
N ALA A 99 -5.25 -8.50 1.95
CA ALA A 99 -4.27 -7.46 2.25
C ALA A 99 -2.85 -8.04 2.37
N ARG A 100 -2.69 -9.13 3.12
CA ARG A 100 -1.40 -9.82 3.27
C ARG A 100 -0.86 -10.34 1.93
N GLU A 101 -1.72 -10.98 1.13
CA GLU A 101 -1.31 -11.48 -0.20
C GLU A 101 -0.90 -10.38 -1.16
N LEU A 102 -1.52 -9.19 -1.08
CA LEU A 102 -1.13 -8.04 -1.89
C LEU A 102 0.26 -7.55 -1.55
N VAL A 103 0.56 -7.41 -0.25
CA VAL A 103 1.89 -6.99 0.22
C VAL A 103 2.94 -8.02 -0.17
N HIS A 104 2.69 -9.30 0.10
CA HIS A 104 3.60 -10.40 -0.25
C HIS A 104 3.86 -10.47 -1.75
N PHE A 105 2.82 -10.39 -2.56
CA PHE A 105 2.96 -10.39 -4.02
C PHE A 105 3.84 -9.25 -4.50
N PHE A 106 3.59 -8.02 -4.03
CA PHE A 106 4.34 -6.85 -4.49
C PHE A 106 5.80 -6.87 -4.02
N SER A 107 6.04 -7.27 -2.76
CA SER A 107 7.38 -7.49 -2.22
C SER A 107 8.17 -8.52 -3.02
N THR A 108 7.52 -9.65 -3.37
CA THR A 108 8.12 -10.71 -4.19
C THR A 108 8.45 -10.21 -5.60
N GLU A 109 7.53 -9.49 -6.25
CA GLU A 109 7.77 -8.93 -7.59
C GLU A 109 8.98 -7.99 -7.61
N LEU A 110 9.07 -7.07 -6.63
CA LEU A 110 10.20 -6.17 -6.50
C LEU A 110 11.52 -6.91 -6.26
N SER A 111 11.50 -7.94 -5.42
CA SER A 111 12.69 -8.73 -5.07
C SER A 111 13.23 -9.57 -6.24
N ASN A 112 12.40 -9.88 -7.22
CA ASN A 112 12.78 -10.64 -8.41
C ASN A 112 13.31 -9.76 -9.55
N LEU A 113 13.22 -8.44 -9.42
CA LEU A 113 13.68 -7.51 -10.46
C LEU A 113 15.17 -7.16 -10.28
N PRO A 114 15.89 -6.87 -11.38
CA PRO A 114 17.28 -6.46 -11.29
C PRO A 114 17.43 -5.11 -10.59
N VAL A 115 18.36 -5.04 -9.66
CA VAL A 115 18.62 -3.85 -8.85
C VAL A 115 19.97 -3.23 -9.18
N TYR A 116 20.10 -1.93 -8.95
CA TYR A 116 21.33 -1.19 -9.12
C TYR A 116 22.40 -1.70 -8.14
N LYS A 117 23.56 -2.08 -8.68
CA LYS A 117 24.63 -2.75 -7.93
C LYS A 117 24.09 -3.98 -7.18
N ASN A 118 24.43 -4.10 -5.90
CA ASN A 118 23.97 -5.16 -4.99
C ASN A 118 22.94 -4.62 -3.97
N ALA A 119 22.14 -3.64 -4.39
CA ALA A 119 21.12 -3.07 -3.51
C ALA A 119 20.08 -4.12 -3.10
N GLN A 120 19.50 -3.94 -1.93
CA GLN A 120 18.46 -4.81 -1.41
C GLN A 120 17.10 -4.12 -1.48
N PRO A 121 16.13 -4.69 -2.21
CA PRO A 121 14.77 -4.18 -2.20
C PRO A 121 14.15 -4.31 -0.80
N THR A 122 13.58 -3.22 -0.32
CA THR A 122 12.82 -3.18 0.93
C THR A 122 11.49 -2.47 0.70
N LEU A 123 10.45 -2.84 1.42
CA LEU A 123 9.11 -2.30 1.26
C LEU A 123 8.62 -1.68 2.56
N SER A 124 7.86 -0.59 2.42
CA SER A 124 7.20 0.08 3.54
C SER A 124 5.72 0.34 3.28
N LEU A 125 4.95 0.37 4.36
CA LEU A 125 3.57 0.82 4.41
C LEU A 125 3.48 2.03 5.35
N LEU A 126 4.22 3.11 5.00
CA LEU A 126 4.45 4.26 5.87
C LEU A 126 3.86 5.57 5.35
N THR A 127 3.04 5.55 4.30
CA THR A 127 2.53 6.76 3.65
C THR A 127 1.56 7.49 4.57
N ILE A 128 2.00 8.60 5.18
CA ILE A 128 1.23 9.34 6.20
C ILE A 128 0.63 10.64 5.65
N THR A 129 1.29 11.31 4.71
CA THR A 129 0.85 12.61 4.16
C THR A 129 0.51 12.53 2.68
N SER A 130 1.28 11.79 1.89
CA SER A 130 1.08 11.63 0.45
C SER A 130 -0.20 10.85 0.11
N ASN A 131 -0.76 10.11 1.06
CA ASN A 131 -2.05 9.42 0.92
C ASN A 131 -3.18 10.37 0.51
N VAL A 132 -3.17 11.61 0.98
CA VAL A 132 -4.15 12.64 0.59
C VAL A 132 -4.00 13.02 -0.88
N MET A 133 -2.76 13.24 -1.32
CA MET A 133 -2.45 13.61 -2.70
C MET A 133 -2.78 12.46 -3.67
N TYR A 134 -2.46 11.22 -3.30
CA TYR A 134 -2.78 10.05 -4.11
C TYR A 134 -4.28 9.83 -4.22
N GLY A 135 -5.03 9.95 -3.11
CA GLY A 135 -6.48 9.87 -3.13
C GLY A 135 -7.11 10.94 -4.02
N LYS A 136 -6.64 12.19 -3.93
CA LYS A 136 -7.12 13.29 -4.76
C LYS A 136 -6.95 13.04 -6.26
N LYS A 137 -5.90 12.32 -6.65
CA LYS A 137 -5.60 12.00 -8.06
C LYS A 137 -6.24 10.69 -8.55
N THR A 138 -6.86 9.92 -7.66
CA THR A 138 -7.41 8.60 -7.98
C THR A 138 -8.93 8.67 -8.17
N GLY A 139 -9.43 8.02 -9.21
CA GLY A 139 -10.86 7.84 -9.47
C GLY A 139 -11.59 7.09 -8.37
N ALA A 140 -12.89 6.88 -8.52
CA ALA A 140 -13.68 6.02 -7.64
C ALA A 140 -13.15 4.58 -7.65
N THR A 141 -13.33 3.86 -6.54
CA THR A 141 -12.83 2.50 -6.38
C THR A 141 -13.97 1.51 -6.02
N PRO A 142 -13.82 0.22 -6.37
CA PRO A 142 -14.87 -0.79 -6.21
C PRO A 142 -15.37 -1.00 -4.78
N ASP A 143 -14.63 -0.55 -3.79
CA ASP A 143 -14.98 -0.57 -2.37
C ASP A 143 -15.95 0.54 -1.94
N GLY A 144 -16.38 1.40 -2.88
CA GLY A 144 -17.26 2.53 -2.64
C GLY A 144 -16.54 3.84 -2.27
N ARG A 145 -15.20 3.90 -2.32
CA ARG A 145 -14.48 5.16 -2.16
C ARG A 145 -14.75 6.06 -3.38
N GLU A 146 -15.23 7.26 -3.15
CA GLU A 146 -15.48 8.24 -4.20
C GLU A 146 -14.19 8.81 -4.79
N LYS A 147 -14.27 9.32 -6.02
CA LYS A 147 -13.19 10.05 -6.69
C LYS A 147 -12.69 11.19 -5.81
N GLY A 148 -11.39 11.25 -5.62
CA GLY A 148 -10.73 12.36 -4.91
C GLY A 148 -10.69 12.22 -3.39
N VAL A 149 -11.39 11.27 -2.80
CA VAL A 149 -11.31 11.00 -1.36
C VAL A 149 -9.91 10.48 -1.01
N ALA A 150 -9.32 10.99 0.08
CA ALA A 150 -8.00 10.60 0.55
C ALA A 150 -7.90 9.08 0.80
N PHE A 151 -6.73 8.51 0.56
CA PHE A 151 -6.43 7.16 1.02
C PHE A 151 -6.23 7.13 2.53
N ALA A 152 -6.45 5.99 3.16
CA ALA A 152 -6.02 5.77 4.53
C ALA A 152 -4.47 5.88 4.62
N PRO A 153 -3.92 6.44 5.70
CA PRO A 153 -2.48 6.52 5.87
C PRO A 153 -1.89 5.15 6.24
N GLY A 154 -0.71 4.84 5.69
CA GLY A 154 0.00 3.61 5.98
C GLY A 154 -0.85 2.36 5.77
N ALA A 155 -0.90 1.51 6.79
CA ALA A 155 -1.71 0.31 6.82
C ALA A 155 -3.07 0.48 7.53
N ASN A 156 -3.49 1.71 7.78
CA ASN A 156 -4.78 1.97 8.42
C ASN A 156 -5.96 1.45 7.58
N PRO A 157 -7.02 0.96 8.22
CA PRO A 157 -8.32 0.83 7.57
C PRO A 157 -8.81 2.17 7.02
N MET A 158 -9.67 2.15 6.01
CA MET A 158 -10.35 3.36 5.56
C MET A 158 -11.26 3.88 6.67
N HIS A 159 -11.29 5.20 6.80
CA HIS A 159 -12.04 5.88 7.84
C HIS A 159 -13.50 5.40 7.92
N GLY A 160 -13.93 5.02 9.13
CA GLY A 160 -15.28 4.54 9.43
C GLY A 160 -15.59 3.12 8.97
N ARG A 161 -14.61 2.34 8.51
CA ARG A 161 -14.81 0.94 8.11
C ARG A 161 -14.46 -0.08 9.19
N ASP A 162 -13.62 0.29 10.13
CA ASP A 162 -13.19 -0.49 11.29
C ASP A 162 -14.24 -0.41 12.41
N THR A 163 -15.36 -1.09 12.22
CA THR A 163 -16.55 -1.00 13.09
C THR A 163 -16.53 -1.97 14.27
N HIS A 164 -15.60 -2.93 14.31
CA HIS A 164 -15.47 -3.93 15.38
C HIS A 164 -14.56 -3.50 16.54
N GLY A 165 -14.19 -2.21 16.60
CA GLY A 165 -13.43 -1.62 17.68
C GLY A 165 -11.90 -1.71 17.50
N ALA A 166 -11.19 -1.07 18.44
CA ALA A 166 -9.76 -0.85 18.35
C ALA A 166 -8.93 -2.14 18.22
N ILE A 167 -9.27 -3.16 19.01
CA ILE A 167 -8.52 -4.43 19.01
C ILE A 167 -8.65 -5.11 17.65
N ALA A 168 -9.84 -5.18 17.07
CA ALA A 168 -10.04 -5.77 15.76
C ALA A 168 -9.28 -5.00 14.66
N SER A 169 -9.30 -3.66 14.73
CA SER A 169 -8.55 -2.81 13.80
C SER A 169 -7.03 -3.08 13.87
N LEU A 170 -6.48 -3.14 15.08
CA LEU A 170 -5.07 -3.45 15.29
C LEU A 170 -4.72 -4.89 14.91
N SER A 171 -5.61 -5.86 15.17
CA SER A 171 -5.42 -7.27 14.79
C SER A 171 -5.30 -7.44 13.29
N SER A 172 -6.15 -6.78 12.49
CA SER A 172 -6.05 -6.82 11.03
C SER A 172 -4.69 -6.33 10.53
N VAL A 173 -4.18 -5.22 11.10
CA VAL A 173 -2.86 -4.70 10.75
C VAL A 173 -1.74 -5.63 11.21
N ALA A 174 -1.86 -6.23 12.39
CA ALA A 174 -0.87 -7.16 12.94
C ALA A 174 -0.73 -8.47 12.14
N LYS A 175 -1.73 -8.83 11.33
CA LYS A 175 -1.68 -10.00 10.42
C LYS A 175 -0.83 -9.75 9.17
N LEU A 176 -0.46 -8.51 8.87
CA LEU A 176 0.45 -8.21 7.77
C LEU A 176 1.83 -8.80 8.05
N ASP A 177 2.48 -9.36 7.03
CA ASP A 177 3.81 -9.93 7.18
C ASP A 177 4.87 -8.82 7.22
N TYR A 178 5.46 -8.63 8.39
CA TYR A 178 6.52 -7.63 8.62
C TYR A 178 7.81 -7.99 7.89
N TYR A 179 8.01 -9.26 7.55
CA TYR A 179 9.15 -9.68 6.75
C TYR A 179 9.08 -9.16 5.31
N ASP A 180 7.86 -9.04 4.77
CA ASP A 180 7.62 -8.42 3.47
C ASP A 180 7.70 -6.89 3.50
N SER A 181 7.65 -6.28 4.69
CA SER A 181 7.65 -4.82 4.87
C SER A 181 8.79 -4.39 5.80
N LYS A 182 10.02 -4.65 5.37
CA LYS A 182 11.25 -4.46 6.18
C LYS A 182 11.49 -3.01 6.59
N ASP A 183 11.01 -2.04 5.83
CA ASP A 183 11.11 -0.61 6.17
C ASP A 183 10.03 -0.13 7.14
N GLY A 184 9.11 -1.01 7.48
CA GLY A 184 8.10 -0.77 8.52
C GLY A 184 6.69 -0.56 8.00
N ILE A 185 5.76 -0.67 8.96
CA ILE A 185 4.31 -0.51 8.78
C ILE A 185 3.85 0.54 9.77
N SER A 186 3.20 1.60 9.30
CA SER A 186 2.58 2.59 10.18
C SER A 186 1.09 2.32 10.34
N ASN A 187 0.63 2.42 11.58
CA ASN A 187 -0.77 2.44 11.92
C ASN A 187 -1.00 3.56 12.95
N THR A 188 -1.91 4.47 12.64
CA THR A 188 -2.28 5.57 13.52
C THR A 188 -3.64 5.30 14.10
N PHE A 189 -3.74 5.22 15.41
CA PHE A 189 -4.99 5.03 16.12
C PHE A 189 -5.31 6.26 16.99
N SER A 190 -6.52 6.80 16.84
CA SER A 190 -6.99 7.96 17.62
C SER A 190 -8.00 7.51 18.66
N ILE A 191 -7.76 7.86 19.92
CA ILE A 191 -8.66 7.58 21.03
C ILE A 191 -9.27 8.92 21.51
N VAL A 192 -10.58 8.99 21.54
CA VAL A 192 -11.28 10.13 22.15
C VAL A 192 -11.34 9.91 23.66
N PRO A 193 -10.82 10.82 24.51
CA PRO A 193 -10.74 10.59 25.95
C PRO A 193 -12.08 10.25 26.63
N LYS A 194 -13.20 10.70 26.07
CA LYS A 194 -14.54 10.35 26.57
C LYS A 194 -14.99 8.92 26.29
N SER A 195 -14.22 8.17 25.50
CA SER A 195 -14.49 6.77 25.16
C SER A 195 -13.68 5.79 26.03
N LEU A 196 -12.87 6.32 26.95
CA LEU A 196 -12.17 5.61 28.01
C LEU A 196 -12.96 5.71 29.31
#